data_fdb9960e321c79ced6e7ea35b43a75c7
#
_entry.id   fdb9960e321c79ced6e7ea35b43a75c7
#
_cell.length_a   1.000
_cell.length_b   1.000
_cell.length_c   1.000
_cell.angle_alpha   90.00
_cell.angle_beta   90.00
_cell.angle_gamma   90.00
#
_symmetry.space_group_name_H-M   'P 1'
#
loop_
_entity.id
_entity.type
_entity.pdbx_description
1 polymer ?
#
loop_
_entity_poly.entity_id
_entity_poly.type
_entity_poly.pdbx_seq_one_letter_code
_entity_poly.pdbx_strand_id
1 'polypeptide(L)'
;MPYNNEIIGFMPEHELKVVESLALQVPLNGTIVEVGSYMGRTGVCFAMTAPTSTIYCIDDFYEFPWTSDLKITDAAAEELKNPKFGSTYVISEEFQKNTKDFNNIIPIKGHCPNIEFNVNNIDLLFIDAAHINPNDWDIITFLLPRVKTNGIICGHDYGHQYPDVVQNVYRLEQLLQKQRTLYFKTSLWSFKLDYPVTEDMVRFYRDQP
;
A
#
# COMPACT_ATOMS: atom_id res chain seq x y z
N MET A 1 2.52 9.34 -20.29
CA MET A 1 2.13 8.53 -19.15
C MET A 1 2.93 8.93 -17.95
N PRO A 2 2.34 9.13 -16.78
CA PRO A 2 3.06 9.71 -15.65
C PRO A 2 3.95 8.72 -14.89
N TYR A 3 4.06 7.46 -15.25
CA TYR A 3 4.87 6.50 -14.51
C TYR A 3 5.93 5.84 -15.39
N ASN A 4 7.10 5.64 -14.80
CA ASN A 4 8.21 4.98 -15.48
C ASN A 4 8.03 3.46 -15.41
N ASN A 5 7.68 2.83 -16.55
CA ASN A 5 7.58 1.38 -16.67
C ASN A 5 8.93 0.66 -16.46
N GLU A 6 10.05 1.42 -16.36
CA GLU A 6 11.36 0.86 -16.09
C GLU A 6 11.58 0.53 -14.60
N ILE A 7 10.77 1.09 -13.68
CA ILE A 7 10.84 0.75 -12.26
C ILE A 7 10.26 -0.65 -12.06
N ILE A 8 11.07 -1.52 -11.48
CA ILE A 8 10.69 -2.89 -11.15
C ILE A 8 9.60 -2.88 -10.07
N GLY A 9 8.53 -3.64 -10.28
CA GLY A 9 7.43 -3.80 -9.32
C GLY A 9 6.37 -4.74 -9.85
N PHE A 10 5.56 -5.29 -8.95
CA PHE A 10 4.61 -6.38 -9.25
C PHE A 10 3.29 -5.87 -9.83
N MET A 11 2.96 -4.59 -9.63
CA MET A 11 1.72 -4.00 -10.14
C MET A 11 1.80 -3.74 -11.66
N PRO A 12 0.90 -4.32 -12.48
CA PRO A 12 0.89 -4.12 -13.92
C PRO A 12 0.36 -2.71 -14.29
N GLU A 13 0.66 -2.26 -15.51
CA GLU A 13 0.32 -0.92 -15.99
C GLU A 13 -1.17 -0.58 -15.90
N HIS A 14 -2.06 -1.55 -16.16
CA HIS A 14 -3.50 -1.31 -16.13
C HIS A 14 -4.01 -1.05 -14.70
N GLU A 15 -3.37 -1.61 -13.67
CA GLU A 15 -3.67 -1.35 -12.27
C GLU A 15 -3.08 -0.01 -11.81
N LEU A 16 -1.87 0.35 -12.28
CA LEU A 16 -1.33 1.68 -12.04
C LEU A 16 -2.23 2.81 -12.56
N LYS A 17 -3.01 2.59 -13.63
CA LYS A 17 -4.03 3.55 -14.09
C LYS A 17 -5.17 3.74 -13.08
N VAL A 18 -5.53 2.70 -12.36
CA VAL A 18 -6.52 2.81 -11.26
C VAL A 18 -5.91 3.58 -10.09
N VAL A 19 -4.66 3.25 -9.72
CA VAL A 19 -3.91 3.98 -8.68
C VAL A 19 -3.81 5.47 -9.02
N GLU A 20 -3.48 5.81 -10.27
CA GLU A 20 -3.50 7.19 -10.79
C GLU A 20 -4.87 7.85 -10.58
N SER A 21 -5.96 7.15 -10.94
CA SER A 21 -7.32 7.68 -10.78
C SER A 21 -7.72 7.92 -9.31
N LEU A 22 -7.18 7.13 -8.39
CA LEU A 22 -7.36 7.32 -6.95
C LEU A 22 -6.54 8.53 -6.46
N ALA A 23 -5.29 8.66 -6.89
CA ALA A 23 -4.42 9.77 -6.54
C ALA A 23 -4.94 11.12 -7.03
N LEU A 24 -5.61 11.17 -8.20
CA LEU A 24 -6.26 12.38 -8.72
C LEU A 24 -7.40 12.91 -7.83
N GLN A 25 -7.91 12.10 -6.90
CA GLN A 25 -8.94 12.52 -5.95
C GLN A 25 -8.35 13.17 -4.69
N VAL A 26 -7.04 13.08 -4.50
CA VAL A 26 -6.33 13.72 -3.38
C VAL A 26 -6.29 15.22 -3.60
N PRO A 27 -6.67 16.05 -2.62
CA PRO A 27 -6.65 17.50 -2.77
C PRO A 27 -5.22 18.04 -2.90
N LEU A 28 -5.08 19.26 -3.40
CA LEU A 28 -3.80 19.94 -3.43
C LEU A 28 -3.18 19.98 -2.02
N ASN A 29 -1.88 19.72 -1.93
CA ASN A 29 -1.12 19.61 -0.68
C ASN A 29 -1.66 18.52 0.28
N GLY A 30 -2.29 17.48 -0.30
CA GLY A 30 -2.79 16.35 0.45
C GLY A 30 -1.70 15.40 0.94
N THR A 31 -2.11 14.38 1.67
CA THR A 31 -1.22 13.37 2.24
C THR A 31 -1.59 12.00 1.70
N ILE A 32 -0.62 11.32 1.11
CA ILE A 32 -0.72 9.92 0.66
C ILE A 32 0.21 9.08 1.53
N VAL A 33 -0.27 7.93 1.98
CA VAL A 33 0.54 6.94 2.70
C VAL A 33 0.45 5.62 1.95
N GLU A 34 1.59 5.07 1.61
CA GLU A 34 1.77 3.77 1.00
C GLU A 34 2.47 2.83 1.99
N VAL A 35 1.96 1.62 2.17
CA VAL A 35 2.62 0.56 2.93
C VAL A 35 2.91 -0.61 2.01
N GLY A 36 4.18 -0.98 1.90
CA GLY A 36 4.69 -1.94 0.92
C GLY A 36 5.17 -1.23 -0.34
N SER A 37 6.17 -0.35 -0.21
CA SER A 37 6.64 0.49 -1.32
C SER A 37 7.64 -0.20 -2.24
N TYR A 38 8.28 -1.28 -1.78
CA TYR A 38 9.27 -2.06 -2.53
C TYR A 38 10.33 -1.16 -3.20
N MET A 39 10.46 -1.18 -4.53
CA MET A 39 11.40 -0.34 -5.28
C MET A 39 10.80 1.02 -5.72
N GLY A 40 9.64 1.40 -5.20
CA GLY A 40 9.04 2.73 -5.35
C GLY A 40 8.18 2.96 -6.59
N ARG A 41 7.77 1.90 -7.30
CA ARG A 41 6.98 2.03 -8.55
C ARG A 41 5.64 2.75 -8.32
N THR A 42 4.90 2.34 -7.31
CA THR A 42 3.60 2.94 -6.95
C THR A 42 3.79 4.31 -6.30
N GLY A 43 4.79 4.47 -5.42
CA GLY A 43 5.14 5.75 -4.83
C GLY A 43 5.46 6.82 -5.89
N VAL A 44 6.21 6.46 -6.95
CA VAL A 44 6.48 7.35 -8.08
C VAL A 44 5.19 7.68 -8.85
N CYS A 45 4.31 6.70 -9.07
CA CYS A 45 3.00 6.96 -9.68
C CYS A 45 2.22 8.01 -8.89
N PHE A 46 2.18 7.90 -7.55
CA PHE A 46 1.55 8.89 -6.68
C PHE A 46 2.22 10.27 -6.79
N ALA A 47 3.55 10.33 -6.74
CA ALA A 47 4.29 11.58 -6.78
C ALA A 47 4.09 12.35 -8.10
N MET A 48 4.03 11.64 -9.22
CA MET A 48 3.78 12.22 -10.53
C MET A 48 2.34 12.69 -10.71
N THR A 49 1.38 11.94 -10.13
CA THR A 49 -0.05 12.24 -10.27
C THR A 49 -0.52 13.34 -9.33
N ALA A 50 0.03 13.38 -8.10
CA ALA A 50 -0.28 14.37 -7.06
C ALA A 50 0.98 15.14 -6.64
N PRO A 51 1.57 15.96 -7.53
CA PRO A 51 2.90 16.54 -7.34
C PRO A 51 3.01 17.55 -6.20
N THR A 52 1.88 18.06 -5.70
CA THR A 52 1.85 18.95 -4.52
C THR A 52 1.61 18.21 -3.22
N SER A 53 1.27 16.93 -3.28
CA SER A 53 1.00 16.10 -2.09
C SER A 53 2.29 15.54 -1.51
N THR A 54 2.27 15.25 -0.20
CA THR A 54 3.35 14.51 0.45
C THR A 54 3.03 13.02 0.41
N ILE A 55 3.96 12.21 -0.06
CA ILE A 55 3.84 10.76 -0.17
C ILE A 55 4.78 10.09 0.83
N TYR A 56 4.22 9.42 1.83
CA TYR A 56 4.97 8.62 2.78
C TYR A 56 5.00 7.17 2.28
N CYS A 57 6.21 6.67 2.00
CA CYS A 57 6.45 5.32 1.52
C CYS A 57 7.04 4.47 2.66
N ILE A 58 6.22 3.60 3.24
CA ILE A 58 6.59 2.75 4.37
C ILE A 58 6.94 1.36 3.87
N ASP A 59 8.16 0.89 4.18
CA ASP A 59 8.63 -0.45 3.80
C ASP A 59 9.76 -0.90 4.73
N ASP A 60 9.88 -2.19 4.94
CA ASP A 60 11.01 -2.78 5.66
C ASP A 60 12.32 -2.65 4.86
N PHE A 61 12.21 -2.53 3.54
CA PHE A 61 13.32 -2.52 2.59
C PHE A 61 14.29 -3.68 2.81
N TYR A 62 13.73 -4.91 2.93
CA TYR A 62 14.52 -6.11 3.08
C TYR A 62 15.50 -6.29 1.92
N GLU A 63 16.70 -6.75 2.25
CA GLU A 63 17.70 -7.11 1.26
C GLU A 63 17.47 -8.55 0.75
N PHE A 64 17.63 -8.75 -0.55
CA PHE A 64 17.66 -10.10 -1.13
C PHE A 64 19.00 -10.80 -0.80
N PRO A 65 19.04 -12.14 -0.69
CA PRO A 65 17.95 -13.07 -0.92
C PRO A 65 16.99 -13.12 0.28
N TRP A 66 15.70 -13.28 -0.02
CA TRP A 66 14.70 -13.60 0.99
C TRP A 66 15.17 -14.81 1.79
N THR A 67 15.32 -14.67 3.08
CA THR A 67 15.67 -15.80 3.93
C THR A 67 14.50 -16.79 3.92
N SER A 68 14.79 -18.08 4.03
CA SER A 68 13.85 -19.22 3.93
C SER A 68 12.65 -19.18 4.89
N ASP A 69 12.63 -18.22 5.80
CA ASP A 69 11.59 -18.07 6.83
C ASP A 69 10.38 -17.20 6.39
N LEU A 70 10.50 -16.48 5.26
CA LEU A 70 9.38 -15.79 4.66
C LEU A 70 8.61 -16.77 3.77
N LYS A 71 7.37 -17.04 4.12
CA LYS A 71 6.43 -17.78 3.27
C LYS A 71 6.07 -16.89 2.06
N ILE A 72 6.84 -17.02 0.99
CA ILE A 72 6.53 -16.39 -0.29
C ILE A 72 5.44 -17.22 -0.95
N THR A 73 4.46 -16.56 -1.58
CA THR A 73 3.50 -17.28 -2.44
C THR A 73 4.22 -17.88 -3.64
N ASP A 74 3.70 -18.98 -4.18
CA ASP A 74 4.30 -19.63 -5.36
C ASP A 74 4.42 -18.67 -6.55
N ALA A 75 3.51 -17.71 -6.68
CA ALA A 75 3.55 -16.67 -7.72
C ALA A 75 4.74 -15.71 -7.52
N ALA A 76 4.96 -15.22 -6.29
CA ALA A 76 6.11 -14.39 -5.97
C ALA A 76 7.43 -15.18 -6.12
N ALA A 77 7.44 -16.46 -5.74
CA ALA A 77 8.61 -17.33 -5.93
C ALA A 77 8.95 -17.55 -7.42
N GLU A 78 7.95 -17.66 -8.30
CA GLU A 78 8.15 -17.80 -9.75
C GLU A 78 8.68 -16.50 -10.38
N GLU A 79 8.16 -15.36 -9.93
CA GLU A 79 8.60 -14.04 -10.38
C GLU A 79 10.03 -13.72 -9.93
N LEU A 80 10.41 -14.17 -8.72
CA LEU A 80 11.78 -14.07 -8.19
C LEU A 80 12.80 -14.94 -8.96
N LYS A 81 12.36 -15.98 -9.67
CA LYS A 81 13.22 -16.75 -10.59
C LYS A 81 13.57 -15.97 -11.87
N ASN A 82 12.86 -14.86 -12.14
CA ASN A 82 13.18 -14.01 -13.27
C ASN A 82 14.54 -13.33 -13.01
N PRO A 83 15.52 -13.44 -13.94
CA PRO A 83 16.83 -12.79 -13.76
C PRO A 83 16.79 -11.26 -13.60
N LYS A 84 15.67 -10.59 -13.91
CA LYS A 84 15.44 -9.19 -13.56
C LYS A 84 15.27 -8.95 -12.06
N PHE A 85 14.82 -9.96 -11.31
CA PHE A 85 14.62 -9.92 -9.86
C PHE A 85 15.72 -10.66 -9.09
N GLY A 86 16.67 -11.30 -9.80
CA GLY A 86 17.71 -12.12 -9.19
C GLY A 86 18.68 -11.33 -8.34
N SER A 87 18.84 -11.76 -7.15
CA SER A 87 19.90 -11.75 -6.12
C SER A 87 20.89 -10.57 -5.99
N THR A 88 20.80 -9.50 -6.78
CA THR A 88 21.78 -8.41 -6.79
C THR A 88 21.20 -7.04 -6.44
N TYR A 89 19.90 -6.94 -6.20
CA TYR A 89 19.29 -5.65 -5.88
C TYR A 89 19.16 -5.46 -4.35
N VAL A 90 19.74 -4.39 -3.86
CA VAL A 90 19.42 -3.85 -2.53
C VAL A 90 18.17 -3.00 -2.71
N ILE A 91 17.02 -3.46 -2.21
CA ILE A 91 15.71 -2.82 -2.44
C ILE A 91 15.75 -1.35 -2.04
N SER A 92 16.38 -1.02 -0.90
CA SER A 92 16.50 0.37 -0.43
C SER A 92 17.31 1.27 -1.37
N GLU A 93 18.35 0.74 -2.01
CA GLU A 93 19.17 1.49 -2.98
C GLU A 93 18.39 1.74 -4.28
N GLU A 94 17.68 0.71 -4.78
CA GLU A 94 16.83 0.87 -5.96
C GLU A 94 15.66 1.82 -5.69
N PHE A 95 15.03 1.74 -4.50
CA PHE A 95 14.02 2.72 -4.11
C PHE A 95 14.57 4.15 -4.13
N GLN A 96 15.71 4.40 -3.49
CA GLN A 96 16.36 5.71 -3.47
C GLN A 96 16.71 6.20 -4.89
N LYS A 97 17.26 5.34 -5.73
CA LYS A 97 17.58 5.64 -7.12
C LYS A 97 16.33 6.03 -7.92
N ASN A 98 15.25 5.29 -7.77
CA ASN A 98 14.00 5.50 -8.49
C ASN A 98 13.23 6.75 -8.04
N THR A 99 13.38 7.13 -6.76
CA THR A 99 12.63 8.23 -6.14
C THR A 99 13.43 9.52 -5.99
N LYS A 100 14.73 9.55 -6.29
CA LYS A 100 15.67 10.68 -6.05
C LYS A 100 15.21 12.02 -6.63
N ASP A 101 14.45 12.00 -7.72
CA ASP A 101 13.99 13.20 -8.42
C ASP A 101 12.64 13.72 -7.90
N PHE A 102 12.05 13.06 -6.87
CA PHE A 102 10.77 13.40 -6.28
C PHE A 102 10.93 13.90 -4.84
N ASN A 103 10.96 15.23 -4.69
CA ASN A 103 11.12 15.87 -3.36
C ASN A 103 9.91 15.68 -2.43
N ASN A 104 8.80 15.20 -2.95
CA ASN A 104 7.56 14.96 -2.22
C ASN A 104 7.39 13.50 -1.76
N ILE A 105 8.35 12.61 -2.03
CA ILE A 105 8.39 11.25 -1.50
C ILE A 105 9.25 11.23 -0.24
N ILE A 106 8.69 10.71 0.84
CA ILE A 106 9.35 10.54 2.14
C ILE A 106 9.40 9.03 2.46
N PRO A 107 10.57 8.39 2.35
CA PRO A 107 10.72 6.99 2.74
C PRO A 107 10.70 6.84 4.26
N ILE A 108 10.02 5.81 4.75
CA ILE A 108 10.02 5.41 6.15
C ILE A 108 10.41 3.94 6.21
N LYS A 109 11.63 3.68 6.69
CA LYS A 109 12.12 2.33 6.86
C LYS A 109 11.62 1.74 8.17
N GLY A 110 10.90 0.62 8.09
CA GLY A 110 10.48 -0.17 9.24
C GLY A 110 9.20 -0.96 8.98
N HIS A 111 8.96 -1.87 9.91
CA HIS A 111 7.80 -2.76 9.88
C HIS A 111 6.57 -2.09 10.48
N CYS A 112 5.61 -1.69 9.65
CA CYS A 112 4.32 -1.18 10.10
C CYS A 112 3.50 -2.32 10.75
N PRO A 113 2.90 -2.12 11.94
CA PRO A 113 2.72 -0.86 12.68
C PRO A 113 3.84 -0.51 13.68
N ASN A 114 4.93 -1.27 13.76
CA ASN A 114 5.99 -1.12 14.76
C ASN A 114 6.98 0.01 14.41
N ILE A 115 6.47 1.11 13.88
CA ILE A 115 7.22 2.31 13.50
C ILE A 115 6.76 3.53 14.28
N GLU A 116 7.64 4.51 14.43
CA GLU A 116 7.25 5.82 14.88
C GLU A 116 6.61 6.59 13.72
N PHE A 117 5.29 6.77 13.75
CA PHE A 117 4.53 7.40 12.69
C PHE A 117 3.49 8.37 13.25
N ASN A 118 3.77 9.67 13.15
CA ASN A 118 2.97 10.76 13.73
C ASN A 118 2.14 11.53 12.68
N VAL A 119 1.98 10.96 11.48
CA VAL A 119 1.19 11.58 10.42
C VAL A 119 -0.29 11.29 10.62
N ASN A 120 -1.09 12.33 10.57
CA ASN A 120 -2.55 12.31 10.64
C ASN A 120 -3.14 13.03 9.42
N ASN A 121 -4.45 13.01 9.28
CA ASN A 121 -5.16 13.64 8.15
C ASN A 121 -4.75 13.06 6.78
N ILE A 122 -4.65 11.74 6.71
CA ILE A 122 -4.34 11.01 5.47
C ILE A 122 -5.50 11.16 4.49
N ASP A 123 -5.23 11.59 3.27
CA ASP A 123 -6.20 11.69 2.18
C ASP A 123 -6.36 10.36 1.43
N LEU A 124 -5.24 9.66 1.23
CA LEU A 124 -5.22 8.35 0.59
C LEU A 124 -4.25 7.43 1.33
N LEU A 125 -4.78 6.31 1.82
CA LEU A 125 -4.02 5.20 2.40
C LEU A 125 -4.03 4.03 1.41
N PHE A 126 -2.86 3.62 0.93
CA PHE A 126 -2.67 2.49 0.03
C PHE A 126 -1.91 1.36 0.74
N ILE A 127 -2.46 0.15 0.73
CA ILE A 127 -1.90 -1.03 1.40
C ILE A 127 -1.60 -2.11 0.38
N ASP A 128 -0.32 -2.46 0.29
CA ASP A 128 0.22 -3.49 -0.60
C ASP A 128 1.43 -4.15 0.10
N ALA A 129 1.17 -4.76 1.27
CA ALA A 129 2.23 -5.17 2.20
C ALA A 129 2.41 -6.71 2.23
N ALA A 130 2.27 -7.33 3.39
CA ALA A 130 2.66 -8.73 3.60
C ALA A 130 1.63 -9.75 3.10
N HIS A 131 0.37 -9.36 2.87
CA HIS A 131 -0.75 -10.20 2.42
C HIS A 131 -1.10 -11.36 3.37
N ILE A 132 -0.70 -11.25 4.64
CA ILE A 132 -0.85 -12.26 5.69
C ILE A 132 -1.33 -11.62 6.99
N ASN A 133 -2.33 -12.25 7.65
CA ASN A 133 -2.74 -11.88 8.99
C ASN A 133 -1.81 -12.49 10.07
N PRO A 134 -1.61 -11.79 11.22
CA PRO A 134 -2.29 -10.54 11.59
C PRO A 134 -1.69 -9.26 10.97
N ASN A 135 -0.53 -9.33 10.29
CA ASN A 135 0.22 -8.16 9.85
C ASN A 135 -0.63 -7.14 9.08
N ASP A 136 -1.34 -7.56 8.05
CA ASP A 136 -2.14 -6.64 7.24
C ASP A 136 -3.29 -6.01 8.02
N TRP A 137 -3.95 -6.79 8.89
CA TRP A 137 -5.00 -6.26 9.74
C TRP A 137 -4.44 -5.27 10.78
N ASP A 138 -3.28 -5.53 11.34
CA ASP A 138 -2.60 -4.64 12.27
C ASP A 138 -2.19 -3.32 11.58
N ILE A 139 -1.71 -3.37 10.34
CA ILE A 139 -1.43 -2.18 9.51
C ILE A 139 -2.71 -1.36 9.30
N ILE A 140 -3.79 -2.00 8.86
CA ILE A 140 -5.09 -1.37 8.65
C ILE A 140 -5.57 -0.69 9.94
N THR A 141 -5.58 -1.42 11.03
CA THR A 141 -6.09 -0.91 12.31
C THR A 141 -5.24 0.21 12.90
N PHE A 142 -3.94 0.22 12.62
CA PHE A 142 -3.03 1.28 13.03
C PHE A 142 -3.22 2.57 12.22
N LEU A 143 -3.43 2.48 10.90
CA LEU A 143 -3.45 3.64 10.01
C LEU A 143 -4.87 4.18 9.73
N LEU A 144 -5.89 3.32 9.75
CA LEU A 144 -7.26 3.71 9.41
C LEU A 144 -7.82 4.87 10.26
N PRO A 145 -7.57 4.96 11.59
CA PRO A 145 -8.00 6.11 12.39
C PRO A 145 -7.35 7.45 11.98
N ARG A 146 -6.27 7.40 11.21
CA ARG A 146 -5.54 8.56 10.70
C ARG A 146 -6.06 9.06 9.36
N VAL A 147 -6.89 8.26 8.69
CA VAL A 147 -7.55 8.64 7.43
C VAL A 147 -8.70 9.58 7.74
N LYS A 148 -8.71 10.73 7.11
CA LYS A 148 -9.74 11.75 7.36
C LYS A 148 -11.08 11.42 6.70
N THR A 149 -12.14 12.09 7.14
CA THR A 149 -13.43 12.08 6.44
C THR A 149 -13.24 12.51 4.98
N ASN A 150 -13.88 11.81 4.06
CA ASN A 150 -13.71 11.88 2.61
C ASN A 150 -12.35 11.39 2.09
N GLY A 151 -11.46 10.91 2.96
CA GLY A 151 -10.25 10.19 2.56
C GLY A 151 -10.57 8.80 2.01
N ILE A 152 -9.59 8.21 1.37
CA ILE A 152 -9.70 6.90 0.71
C ILE A 152 -8.75 5.93 1.39
N ILE A 153 -9.25 4.75 1.79
CA ILE A 153 -8.43 3.57 2.03
C ILE A 153 -8.57 2.64 0.83
N CYS A 154 -7.46 2.16 0.33
CA CYS A 154 -7.41 1.25 -0.81
C CYS A 154 -6.22 0.29 -0.68
N GLY A 155 -6.17 -0.71 -1.53
CA GLY A 155 -5.07 -1.66 -1.55
C GLY A 155 -5.12 -2.58 -2.76
N HIS A 156 -4.14 -3.47 -2.79
CA HIS A 156 -3.90 -4.43 -3.86
C HIS A 156 -4.24 -5.86 -3.42
N ASP A 157 -4.08 -6.82 -4.31
CA ASP A 157 -4.16 -8.27 -4.08
C ASP A 157 -5.50 -8.82 -3.55
N TYR A 158 -6.62 -8.13 -3.84
CA TYR A 158 -7.94 -8.67 -3.58
C TYR A 158 -8.24 -9.81 -4.55
N GLY A 159 -7.95 -11.03 -4.15
CA GLY A 159 -8.15 -12.21 -4.97
C GLY A 159 -7.98 -13.53 -4.19
N HIS A 160 -8.38 -14.63 -4.82
CA HIS A 160 -8.33 -15.98 -4.20
C HIS A 160 -6.91 -16.42 -3.80
N GLN A 161 -5.88 -15.82 -4.38
CA GLN A 161 -4.47 -16.10 -4.06
C GLN A 161 -4.07 -15.53 -2.69
N TYR A 162 -4.81 -14.50 -2.20
CA TYR A 162 -4.53 -13.80 -0.96
C TYR A 162 -5.79 -13.77 -0.08
N PRO A 163 -6.16 -14.92 0.52
CA PRO A 163 -7.41 -15.05 1.29
C PRO A 163 -7.47 -14.10 2.50
N ASP A 164 -6.32 -13.77 3.10
CA ASP A 164 -6.27 -12.84 4.23
C ASP A 164 -6.58 -11.41 3.81
N VAL A 165 -6.13 -10.97 2.62
CA VAL A 165 -6.53 -9.66 2.05
C VAL A 165 -8.04 -9.62 1.83
N VAL A 166 -8.61 -10.68 1.25
CA VAL A 166 -10.06 -10.80 1.04
C VAL A 166 -10.81 -10.71 2.37
N GLN A 167 -10.34 -11.43 3.40
CA GLN A 167 -10.93 -11.39 4.74
C GLN A 167 -10.86 -9.98 5.35
N ASN A 168 -9.73 -9.29 5.22
CA ASN A 168 -9.56 -7.95 5.76
C ASN A 168 -10.46 -6.94 5.07
N VAL A 169 -10.66 -7.04 3.76
CA VAL A 169 -11.62 -6.21 3.02
C VAL A 169 -13.05 -6.44 3.49
N TYR A 170 -13.45 -7.70 3.77
CA TYR A 170 -14.75 -7.98 4.37
C TYR A 170 -14.88 -7.40 5.79
N ARG A 171 -13.83 -7.48 6.62
CA ARG A 171 -13.82 -6.84 7.95
C ARG A 171 -13.98 -5.33 7.84
N LEU A 172 -13.33 -4.69 6.85
CA LEU A 172 -13.52 -3.27 6.56
C LEU A 172 -14.96 -2.94 6.15
N GLU A 173 -15.62 -3.76 5.33
CA GLU A 173 -17.04 -3.56 4.99
C GLU A 173 -17.93 -3.54 6.23
N GLN A 174 -17.67 -4.46 7.17
CA GLN A 174 -18.41 -4.55 8.42
C GLN A 174 -18.14 -3.33 9.32
N LEU A 175 -16.87 -2.95 9.48
CA LEU A 175 -16.46 -1.82 10.31
C LEU A 175 -17.01 -0.51 9.74
N LEU A 176 -16.92 -0.31 8.44
CA LEU A 176 -17.33 0.91 7.76
C LEU A 176 -18.83 0.93 7.41
N GLN A 177 -19.54 -0.19 7.59
CA GLN A 177 -20.93 -0.36 7.16
C GLN A 177 -21.14 0.08 5.69
N LYS A 178 -20.17 -0.23 4.84
CA LYS A 178 -20.09 0.25 3.47
C LYS A 178 -19.53 -0.82 2.55
N GLN A 179 -20.09 -0.94 1.35
CA GLN A 179 -19.55 -1.85 0.34
C GLN A 179 -18.24 -1.31 -0.24
N ARG A 180 -17.30 -2.23 -0.48
CA ARG A 180 -16.07 -1.93 -1.22
C ARG A 180 -16.33 -1.59 -2.67
N THR A 181 -15.46 -0.81 -3.25
CA THR A 181 -15.33 -0.66 -4.70
C THR A 181 -14.26 -1.62 -5.20
N LEU A 182 -14.58 -2.43 -6.22
CA LEU A 182 -13.62 -3.26 -6.94
C LEU A 182 -13.46 -2.72 -8.37
N TYR A 183 -12.24 -2.78 -8.88
CA TYR A 183 -11.91 -2.26 -10.20
C TYR A 183 -11.82 -3.41 -11.21
N PHE A 184 -12.53 -3.24 -12.34
CA PHE A 184 -12.67 -4.31 -13.33
C PHE A 184 -11.33 -4.82 -13.86
N LYS A 185 -11.14 -6.15 -13.84
CA LYS A 185 -9.91 -6.84 -14.24
C LYS A 185 -8.65 -6.43 -13.47
N THR A 186 -8.81 -6.04 -12.22
CA THR A 186 -7.70 -5.74 -11.31
C THR A 186 -7.89 -6.46 -9.99
N SER A 187 -6.86 -6.47 -9.17
CA SER A 187 -6.93 -6.91 -7.78
C SER A 187 -7.08 -5.74 -6.78
N LEU A 188 -7.35 -4.53 -7.28
CA LEU A 188 -7.49 -3.33 -6.47
C LEU A 188 -8.88 -3.21 -5.84
N TRP A 189 -8.89 -2.72 -4.61
CA TRP A 189 -10.09 -2.43 -3.83
C TRP A 189 -9.98 -1.06 -3.17
N SER A 190 -11.12 -0.44 -2.86
CA SER A 190 -11.13 0.82 -2.11
C SER A 190 -12.44 1.06 -1.35
N PHE A 191 -12.31 1.95 -0.33
CA PHE A 191 -13.43 2.59 0.37
C PHE A 191 -13.15 4.08 0.48
N LYS A 192 -14.18 4.88 0.25
CA LYS A 192 -14.16 6.31 0.60
C LYS A 192 -14.87 6.48 1.94
N LEU A 193 -14.24 7.15 2.90
CA LEU A 193 -14.77 7.31 4.24
C LEU A 193 -15.80 8.47 4.28
N ASP A 194 -16.99 8.20 4.80
CA ASP A 194 -18.04 9.21 4.98
C ASP A 194 -17.99 9.88 6.37
N TYR A 195 -17.26 9.26 7.30
CA TYR A 195 -17.10 9.71 8.68
C TYR A 195 -15.70 9.32 9.21
N PRO A 196 -15.23 9.97 10.29
CA PRO A 196 -13.94 9.59 10.87
C PRO A 196 -14.03 8.23 11.56
N VAL A 197 -13.05 7.38 11.33
CA VAL A 197 -12.91 6.11 12.05
C VAL A 197 -12.10 6.37 13.32
N THR A 198 -12.63 5.95 14.47
CA THR A 198 -11.95 6.13 15.75
C THR A 198 -11.18 4.86 16.16
N GLU A 199 -10.20 5.02 17.06
CA GLU A 199 -9.46 3.88 17.62
C GLU A 199 -10.38 2.90 18.34
N ASP A 200 -11.45 3.37 19.00
CA ASP A 200 -12.41 2.50 19.69
C ASP A 200 -13.20 1.64 18.69
N MET A 201 -13.59 2.19 17.54
CA MET A 201 -14.24 1.42 16.49
C MET A 201 -13.33 0.30 15.99
N VAL A 202 -12.08 0.62 15.72
CA VAL A 202 -11.08 -0.34 15.24
C VAL A 202 -10.77 -1.41 16.29
N ARG A 203 -10.62 -1.02 17.57
CA ARG A 203 -10.38 -1.94 18.68
C ARG A 203 -11.49 -2.99 18.81
N PHE A 204 -12.75 -2.56 18.70
CA PHE A 204 -13.89 -3.47 18.75
C PHE A 204 -13.79 -4.60 17.70
N TYR A 205 -13.36 -4.26 16.47
CA TYR A 205 -13.24 -5.25 15.39
C TYR A 205 -11.92 -6.04 15.42
N ARG A 206 -10.86 -5.52 16.05
CA ARG A 206 -9.58 -6.22 16.18
C ARG A 206 -9.70 -7.42 17.15
N ASP A 207 -10.47 -7.27 18.20
CA ASP A 207 -10.61 -8.26 19.26
C ASP A 207 -11.71 -9.30 18.97
N GLN A 208 -12.32 -9.24 17.78
CA GLN A 208 -13.27 -10.25 17.32
C GLN A 208 -12.54 -11.45 16.67
N PRO A 209 -12.91 -12.70 16.98
CA PRO A 209 -12.29 -13.89 16.43
C PRO A 209 -12.51 -14.07 14.92
#